data_93c7d7584ecaf9604fc32c0d765de2b8
#
_entry.id   93c7d7584ecaf9604fc32c0d765de2b8
#
_cell.length_a   1.000
_cell.length_b   1.000
_cell.length_c   1.000
_cell.angle_alpha   90.00
_cell.angle_beta   90.00
_cell.angle_gamma   90.00
#
_symmetry.space_group_name_H-M   'P 1'
#
loop_
_entity.id
_entity.type
_entity.pdbx_description
1 polymer ?
#
loop_
_entity_poly.entity_id
_entity_poly.type
_entity_poly.pdbx_seq_one_letter_code
_entity_poly.pdbx_strand_id
1 'polypeptide(L)'
;APTLNDLYYTLVGNAQLKPEYTSQWDLGADYKDQHLHLALDLYYNRIEDKIVAIPMKCQFRWSMVNFGLVKSIGLSTTAGYDRTWGKFSLSANANYTCQQDRDYSSPSDPEYKNTIPYSPLHSASVIVDLGYDGYSLCTSWLYTGDRFALISNNKEDMLGAWQTVDLKLNKRFAIGRQSLQTTIECNNITNSRHEVVKRYPMPGRNWKLSVQWSW
;
A
#
# COMPACT_ATOMS: atom_id res chain seq x y z
N ALA A 1 5.13 21.21 -1.71
CA ALA A 1 4.24 22.04 -2.53
C ALA A 1 3.15 21.16 -3.13
N PRO A 2 1.91 21.67 -3.32
CA PRO A 2 0.86 20.93 -4.01
C PRO A 2 1.30 20.55 -5.43
N THR A 3 0.85 19.39 -5.93
CA THR A 3 1.10 19.02 -7.33
C THR A 3 0.14 19.76 -8.27
N LEU A 4 0.45 19.80 -9.57
CA LEU A 4 -0.47 20.36 -10.56
C LEU A 4 -1.82 19.65 -10.56
N ASN A 5 -1.86 18.34 -10.28
CA ASN A 5 -3.10 17.59 -10.16
C ASN A 5 -3.91 18.03 -8.93
N ASP A 6 -3.25 18.25 -7.79
CA ASP A 6 -3.94 18.71 -6.57
C ASP A 6 -4.59 20.07 -6.78
N LEU A 7 -3.96 20.94 -7.57
CA LEU A 7 -4.43 22.31 -7.83
C LEU A 7 -5.49 22.36 -8.94
N TYR A 8 -5.32 21.62 -10.04
CA TYR A 8 -6.04 21.89 -11.30
C TYR A 8 -6.77 20.69 -11.89
N TYR A 9 -6.76 19.51 -11.27
CA TYR A 9 -7.53 18.39 -11.78
C TYR A 9 -9.03 18.69 -11.75
N THR A 10 -9.69 18.61 -12.91
CA THR A 10 -11.00 19.21 -13.24
C THR A 10 -12.14 18.93 -12.26
N LEU A 11 -12.11 17.84 -11.49
CA LEU A 11 -13.20 17.42 -10.58
C LEU A 11 -12.80 17.41 -9.11
N VAL A 12 -11.51 17.47 -8.80
CA VAL A 12 -10.95 17.22 -7.48
C VAL A 12 -10.01 18.33 -7.02
N GLY A 13 -9.33 18.99 -7.96
CA GLY A 13 -8.32 20.01 -7.70
C GLY A 13 -8.85 21.23 -6.97
N ASN A 14 -7.99 21.83 -6.15
CA ASN A 14 -8.27 23.06 -5.41
C ASN A 14 -7.09 24.03 -5.56
N ALA A 15 -7.30 25.10 -6.31
CA ALA A 15 -6.27 26.11 -6.57
C ALA A 15 -5.88 26.96 -5.33
N GLN A 16 -6.59 26.82 -4.21
CA GLN A 16 -6.33 27.56 -2.96
C GLN A 16 -5.49 26.75 -1.97
N LEU A 17 -4.95 25.60 -2.36
CA LEU A 17 -4.12 24.77 -1.49
C LEU A 17 -2.84 25.48 -1.09
N LYS A 18 -2.52 25.41 0.20
CA LYS A 18 -1.24 25.84 0.74
C LYS A 18 -0.21 24.69 0.66
N PRO A 19 1.09 25.02 0.59
CA PRO A 19 2.15 24.03 0.72
C PRO A 19 2.10 23.32 2.09
N GLU A 20 2.37 22.03 2.09
CA GLU A 20 2.61 21.28 3.33
C GLU A 20 4.01 21.59 3.89
N TYR A 21 4.11 21.65 5.22
CA TYR A 21 5.37 21.70 5.94
C TYR A 21 5.48 20.51 6.88
N THR A 22 6.53 19.72 6.72
CA THR A 22 6.75 18.52 7.53
C THR A 22 8.02 18.65 8.36
N SER A 23 7.88 18.45 9.67
CA SER A 23 9.00 18.17 10.58
C SER A 23 8.99 16.68 10.90
N GLN A 24 10.09 15.98 10.62
CA GLN A 24 10.21 14.54 10.71
C GLN A 24 11.37 14.16 11.63
N TRP A 25 11.15 13.17 12.49
CA TRP A 25 12.16 12.53 13.32
C TRP A 25 12.06 11.02 13.07
N ASP A 26 13.20 10.43 12.72
CA ASP A 26 13.30 9.01 12.41
C ASP A 26 14.42 8.38 13.25
N LEU A 27 14.15 7.15 13.69
CA LEU A 27 15.13 6.27 14.30
C LEU A 27 15.06 4.92 13.62
N GLY A 28 16.11 4.59 12.86
CA GLY A 28 16.19 3.35 12.09
C GLY A 28 17.30 2.43 12.59
N ALA A 29 17.09 1.13 12.41
CA ALA A 29 18.09 0.09 12.55
C ALA A 29 18.04 -0.85 11.34
N ASP A 30 19.20 -1.15 10.78
CA ASP A 30 19.34 -2.03 9.62
C ASP A 30 20.34 -3.14 9.95
N TYR A 31 19.96 -4.38 9.62
CA TYR A 31 20.84 -5.54 9.71
C TYR A 31 20.83 -6.26 8.37
N LYS A 32 21.99 -6.52 7.82
CA LYS A 32 22.19 -7.23 6.57
C LYS A 32 23.29 -8.27 6.68
N ASP A 33 22.95 -9.50 6.27
CA ASP A 33 23.87 -10.61 6.09
C ASP A 33 23.78 -11.12 4.65
N GLN A 34 24.47 -12.22 4.32
CA GLN A 34 24.50 -12.81 2.97
C GLN A 34 23.10 -13.20 2.46
N HIS A 35 22.20 -13.58 3.35
CA HIS A 35 20.87 -14.10 3.03
C HIS A 35 19.74 -13.34 3.69
N LEU A 36 19.98 -12.59 4.75
CA LEU A 36 18.96 -11.94 5.56
C LEU A 36 19.17 -10.42 5.55
N HIS A 37 18.07 -9.71 5.34
CA HIS A 37 17.98 -8.27 5.50
C HIS A 37 16.82 -7.92 6.43
N LEU A 38 17.08 -7.18 7.50
CA LEU A 38 16.07 -6.72 8.44
C LEU A 38 16.23 -5.21 8.61
N ALA A 39 15.16 -4.46 8.45
CA ALA A 39 15.10 -3.04 8.74
C ALA A 39 13.95 -2.72 9.67
N LEU A 40 14.18 -1.80 10.58
CA LEU A 40 13.21 -1.29 11.54
C LEU A 40 13.33 0.23 11.55
N ASP A 41 12.20 0.93 11.36
CA ASP A 41 12.12 2.38 11.37
C ASP A 41 11.00 2.83 12.30
N LEU A 42 11.34 3.64 13.29
CA LEU A 42 10.42 4.38 14.12
C LEU A 42 10.39 5.82 13.65
N TYR A 43 9.21 6.37 13.44
CA TYR A 43 9.09 7.73 12.96
C TYR A 43 8.00 8.52 13.68
N TYR A 44 8.23 9.82 13.78
CA TYR A 44 7.26 10.79 14.19
C TYR A 44 7.27 11.97 13.22
N ASN A 45 6.11 12.26 12.61
CA ASN A 45 5.95 13.37 11.69
C ASN A 45 4.93 14.38 12.23
N ARG A 46 5.31 15.64 12.18
CA ARG A 46 4.42 16.77 12.38
C ARG A 46 4.23 17.47 11.04
N ILE A 47 3.01 17.42 10.52
CA ILE A 47 2.67 17.90 9.17
C ILE A 47 1.68 19.06 9.32
N GLU A 48 2.10 20.25 8.96
CA GLU A 48 1.25 21.45 8.91
C GLU A 48 0.68 21.62 7.51
N ASP A 49 -0.58 22.02 7.43
CA ASP A 49 -1.34 22.18 6.18
C ASP A 49 -1.33 20.92 5.29
N LYS A 50 -1.45 19.72 5.90
CA LYS A 50 -1.46 18.43 5.17
C LYS A 50 -2.52 18.42 4.09
N ILE A 51 -2.15 18.10 2.85
CA ILE A 51 -3.07 17.98 1.72
C ILE A 51 -3.68 16.58 1.71
N VAL A 52 -5.00 16.50 1.73
CA VAL A 52 -5.76 15.24 1.73
C VAL A 52 -6.93 15.34 0.77
N ALA A 53 -7.17 14.28 0.01
CA ALA A 53 -8.40 14.13 -0.76
C ALA A 53 -9.53 13.65 0.16
N ILE A 54 -10.61 14.39 0.26
CA ILE A 54 -11.80 14.00 1.02
C ILE A 54 -13.03 13.93 0.13
N PRO A 55 -13.95 12.98 0.37
CA PRO A 55 -15.24 12.97 -0.31
C PRO A 55 -16.09 14.14 0.19
N MET A 56 -16.65 14.89 -0.74
CA MET A 56 -17.58 15.97 -0.43
C MET A 56 -18.97 15.43 -0.09
N LYS A 57 -19.79 16.23 0.59
CA LYS A 57 -21.21 15.89 0.91
C LYS A 57 -22.06 15.62 -0.32
N CYS A 58 -21.67 16.14 -1.50
CA CYS A 58 -22.33 15.84 -2.77
C CYS A 58 -21.81 14.52 -3.33
N GLN A 59 -22.73 13.65 -3.78
CA GLN A 59 -22.39 12.30 -4.29
C GLN A 59 -21.30 12.34 -5.35
N PHE A 60 -20.29 11.45 -5.21
CA PHE A 60 -19.20 11.19 -6.15
C PHE A 60 -18.23 12.36 -6.43
N ARG A 61 -18.19 13.37 -5.59
CA ARG A 61 -17.21 14.46 -5.69
C ARG A 61 -16.18 14.37 -4.56
N TRP A 62 -14.92 14.48 -4.94
CA TRP A 62 -13.78 14.61 -4.04
C TRP A 62 -13.26 16.02 -4.12
N SER A 63 -12.60 16.49 -3.08
CA SER A 63 -11.85 17.75 -3.12
C SER A 63 -10.55 17.60 -2.34
N MET A 64 -9.52 18.26 -2.84
CA MET A 64 -8.26 18.41 -2.11
C MET A 64 -8.42 19.54 -1.09
N VAL A 65 -8.06 19.25 0.16
CA VAL A 65 -8.12 20.24 1.27
C VAL A 65 -6.84 20.21 2.08
N ASN A 66 -6.51 21.31 2.74
CA ASN A 66 -5.47 21.32 3.76
C ASN A 66 -6.08 21.01 5.13
N PHE A 67 -5.56 20.01 5.84
CA PHE A 67 -5.73 19.87 7.30
C PHE A 67 -4.70 20.73 8.00
N GLY A 68 -5.10 21.42 9.08
CA GLY A 68 -4.21 22.38 9.74
C GLY A 68 -2.96 21.73 10.32
N LEU A 69 -3.11 20.74 11.19
CA LEU A 69 -1.99 20.02 11.82
C LEU A 69 -2.31 18.54 11.91
N VAL A 70 -1.49 17.69 11.32
CA VAL A 70 -1.55 16.24 11.46
C VAL A 70 -0.29 15.75 12.17
N LYS A 71 -0.46 14.86 13.14
CA LYS A 71 0.63 14.12 13.76
C LYS A 71 0.53 12.67 13.36
N SER A 72 1.65 12.15 12.88
CA SER A 72 1.82 10.75 12.47
C SER A 72 2.92 10.12 13.31
N ILE A 73 2.62 9.01 13.96
CA ILE A 73 3.60 8.18 14.66
C ILE A 73 3.49 6.77 14.13
N GLY A 74 4.61 6.15 13.86
CA GLY A 74 4.59 4.80 13.31
C GLY A 74 5.87 4.03 13.47
N LEU A 75 5.71 2.74 13.20
CA LEU A 75 6.75 1.74 13.13
C LEU A 75 6.63 1.07 11.76
N SER A 76 7.73 1.01 11.01
CA SER A 76 7.85 0.24 9.78
C SER A 76 8.91 -0.83 9.93
N THR A 77 8.62 -2.05 9.48
CA THR A 77 9.57 -3.16 9.47
C THR A 77 9.63 -3.80 8.10
N THR A 78 10.83 -4.13 7.67
CA THR A 78 11.09 -4.88 6.44
C THR A 78 11.96 -6.08 6.77
N ALA A 79 11.59 -7.26 6.25
CA ALA A 79 12.39 -8.47 6.33
C ALA A 79 12.54 -9.07 4.93
N GLY A 80 13.78 -9.30 4.52
CA GLY A 80 14.13 -9.92 3.24
C GLY A 80 14.98 -11.17 3.49
N TYR A 81 14.73 -12.23 2.73
CA TYR A 81 15.55 -13.44 2.74
C TYR A 81 15.75 -13.95 1.31
N ASP A 82 17.00 -14.15 0.91
CA ASP A 82 17.38 -14.65 -0.41
C ASP A 82 18.36 -15.78 -0.31
N ARG A 83 18.06 -16.92 -0.93
CA ARG A 83 18.99 -18.05 -0.97
C ARG A 83 18.80 -18.93 -2.19
N THR A 84 19.93 -19.46 -2.70
CA THR A 84 19.95 -20.41 -3.82
C THR A 84 20.70 -21.68 -3.41
N TRP A 85 20.11 -22.85 -3.70
CA TRP A 85 20.67 -24.18 -3.47
C TRP A 85 20.62 -24.99 -4.78
N GLY A 86 21.71 -25.05 -5.51
CA GLY A 86 21.73 -25.72 -6.80
C GLY A 86 20.73 -25.12 -7.78
N LYS A 87 19.70 -25.89 -8.15
CA LYS A 87 18.63 -25.41 -9.05
C LYS A 87 17.45 -24.75 -8.34
N PHE A 88 17.43 -24.76 -7.01
CA PHE A 88 16.35 -24.18 -6.22
C PHE A 88 16.73 -22.78 -5.75
N SER A 89 15.83 -21.81 -5.89
CA SER A 89 15.97 -20.46 -5.34
C SER A 89 14.74 -20.09 -4.53
N LEU A 90 14.98 -19.37 -3.44
CA LEU A 90 13.96 -18.78 -2.57
C LEU A 90 14.30 -17.32 -2.38
N SER A 91 13.34 -16.44 -2.67
CA SER A 91 13.34 -15.04 -2.27
C SER A 91 12.05 -14.75 -1.51
N ALA A 92 12.16 -14.14 -0.34
CA ALA A 92 11.01 -13.77 0.48
C ALA A 92 11.20 -12.34 1.00
N ASN A 93 10.17 -11.51 0.83
CA ASN A 93 10.14 -10.13 1.33
C ASN A 93 8.85 -9.90 2.10
N ALA A 94 8.96 -9.38 3.32
CA ALA A 94 7.84 -9.03 4.17
C ALA A 94 7.98 -7.58 4.64
N ASN A 95 6.89 -6.84 4.58
CA ASN A 95 6.80 -5.49 5.12
C ASN A 95 5.60 -5.42 6.06
N TYR A 96 5.77 -4.71 7.17
CA TYR A 96 4.70 -4.42 8.10
C TYR A 96 4.83 -2.98 8.57
N THR A 97 3.70 -2.28 8.61
CA THR A 97 3.60 -0.91 9.13
C THR A 97 2.47 -0.84 10.15
N CYS A 98 2.79 -0.25 11.29
CA CYS A 98 1.83 0.17 12.29
C CYS A 98 1.95 1.69 12.41
N GLN A 99 0.92 2.44 12.00
CA GLN A 99 0.96 3.91 12.04
C GLN A 99 -0.35 4.49 12.54
N GLN A 100 -0.25 5.62 13.22
CA GLN A 100 -1.39 6.38 13.69
C GLN A 100 -1.27 7.82 13.22
N ASP A 101 -2.17 8.22 12.32
CA ASP A 101 -2.28 9.57 11.80
C ASP A 101 -3.51 10.24 12.39
N ARG A 102 -3.34 11.34 13.11
CA ARG A 102 -4.44 12.05 13.79
C ARG A 102 -4.43 13.55 13.50
N ASP A 103 -5.62 14.10 13.45
CA ASP A 103 -5.84 15.55 13.35
C ASP A 103 -5.61 16.25 14.69
N TYR A 104 -4.78 17.27 14.69
CA TYR A 104 -4.49 18.15 15.84
C TYR A 104 -4.69 19.62 15.46
N SER A 105 -5.51 19.92 14.46
CA SER A 105 -5.67 21.26 13.89
C SER A 105 -6.24 22.25 14.93
N SER A 106 -7.32 21.90 15.63
CA SER A 106 -7.93 22.77 16.63
C SER A 106 -8.57 21.99 17.78
N PRO A 107 -8.18 22.25 19.04
CA PRO A 107 -8.79 21.60 20.21
C PRO A 107 -10.31 21.84 20.38
N SER A 108 -10.85 22.87 19.75
CA SER A 108 -12.29 23.18 19.78
C SER A 108 -13.09 22.47 18.68
N ASP A 109 -12.40 21.77 17.76
CA ASP A 109 -13.05 21.02 16.70
C ASP A 109 -13.57 19.67 17.25
N PRO A 110 -14.83 19.29 16.98
CA PRO A 110 -15.34 17.95 17.32
C PRO A 110 -14.51 16.80 16.75
N GLU A 111 -13.79 17.03 15.66
CA GLU A 111 -12.96 16.06 14.96
C GLU A 111 -11.51 16.01 15.51
N TYR A 112 -11.19 16.81 16.52
CA TYR A 112 -9.87 16.85 17.16
C TYR A 112 -9.42 15.47 17.66
N LYS A 113 -8.22 15.03 17.26
CA LYS A 113 -7.63 13.70 17.50
C LYS A 113 -8.29 12.54 16.74
N ASN A 114 -9.22 12.82 15.84
CA ASN A 114 -9.74 11.80 14.95
C ASN A 114 -8.66 11.32 13.98
N THR A 115 -8.79 10.06 13.53
CA THR A 115 -7.90 9.46 12.55
C THR A 115 -8.14 10.07 11.18
N ILE A 116 -7.06 10.38 10.47
CA ILE A 116 -7.11 10.87 9.09
C ILE A 116 -7.79 9.83 8.18
N PRO A 117 -8.69 10.24 7.27
CA PRO A 117 -9.35 9.33 6.36
C PRO A 117 -8.39 8.44 5.58
N TYR A 118 -8.79 7.18 5.37
CA TYR A 118 -8.05 6.15 4.62
C TYR A 118 -6.67 5.78 5.18
N SER A 119 -6.37 6.14 6.43
CA SER A 119 -5.15 5.75 7.12
C SER A 119 -5.42 4.54 8.04
N PRO A 120 -5.04 3.30 7.63
CA PRO A 120 -5.17 2.13 8.48
C PRO A 120 -4.10 2.11 9.56
N LEU A 121 -4.45 1.63 10.76
CA LEU A 121 -3.46 1.44 11.83
C LEU A 121 -2.42 0.37 11.47
N HIS A 122 -2.83 -0.68 10.77
CA HIS A 122 -1.98 -1.80 10.40
C HIS A 122 -2.04 -2.07 8.91
N SER A 123 -0.90 -2.24 8.27
CA SER A 123 -0.76 -2.77 6.92
C SER A 123 0.40 -3.75 6.84
N ALA A 124 0.28 -4.76 5.99
CA ALA A 124 1.33 -5.75 5.79
C ALA A 124 1.34 -6.27 4.36
N SER A 125 2.50 -6.66 3.88
CA SER A 125 2.65 -7.38 2.62
C SER A 125 3.73 -8.43 2.74
N VAL A 126 3.53 -9.57 2.06
CA VAL A 126 4.54 -10.64 1.95
C VAL A 126 4.59 -11.07 0.49
N ILE A 127 5.79 -11.16 -0.06
CA ILE A 127 6.04 -11.70 -1.41
C ILE A 127 7.04 -12.83 -1.25
N VAL A 128 6.72 -14.00 -1.82
CA VAL A 128 7.60 -15.18 -1.83
C VAL A 128 7.75 -15.66 -3.26
N ASP A 129 8.99 -15.73 -3.72
CA ASP A 129 9.38 -16.27 -5.01
C ASP A 129 10.14 -17.58 -4.82
N LEU A 130 9.62 -18.65 -5.40
CA LEU A 130 10.25 -19.97 -5.44
C LEU A 130 10.64 -20.29 -6.87
N GLY A 131 11.94 -20.55 -7.11
CA GLY A 131 12.45 -20.93 -8.42
C GLY A 131 12.99 -22.37 -8.42
N TYR A 132 12.70 -23.13 -9.47
CA TYR A 132 13.26 -24.45 -9.68
C TYR A 132 13.31 -24.80 -11.17
N ASP A 133 14.50 -25.01 -11.70
CA ASP A 133 14.75 -25.54 -13.07
C ASP A 133 13.89 -24.87 -14.17
N GLY A 134 13.87 -23.53 -14.16
CA GLY A 134 13.09 -22.72 -15.11
C GLY A 134 11.60 -22.58 -14.79
N TYR A 135 11.12 -23.13 -13.68
CA TYR A 135 9.85 -22.78 -13.06
C TYR A 135 10.06 -21.68 -12.04
N SER A 136 9.08 -20.81 -11.88
CA SER A 136 9.04 -19.81 -10.82
C SER A 136 7.60 -19.66 -10.33
N LEU A 137 7.40 -19.83 -9.03
CA LEU A 137 6.14 -19.57 -8.36
C LEU A 137 6.31 -18.35 -7.47
N CYS A 138 5.59 -17.26 -7.79
CA CYS A 138 5.50 -16.07 -6.98
C CYS A 138 4.14 -16.05 -6.29
N THR A 139 4.16 -15.84 -4.98
CA THR A 139 2.97 -15.65 -4.15
C THR A 139 3.07 -14.31 -3.47
N SER A 140 2.02 -13.49 -3.56
CA SER A 140 1.92 -12.25 -2.81
C SER A 140 0.70 -12.26 -1.90
N TRP A 141 0.87 -11.79 -0.67
CA TRP A 141 -0.17 -11.54 0.30
C TRP A 141 -0.16 -10.07 0.69
N LEU A 142 -1.32 -9.45 0.69
CA LEU A 142 -1.52 -8.06 1.09
C LEU A 142 -2.62 -7.98 2.13
N TYR A 143 -2.36 -7.22 3.20
CA TYR A 143 -3.31 -6.93 4.27
C TYR A 143 -3.40 -5.42 4.51
N THR A 144 -4.62 -4.94 4.69
CA THR A 144 -4.91 -3.56 5.11
C THR A 144 -5.95 -3.62 6.23
N GLY A 145 -5.64 -3.00 7.35
CA GLY A 145 -6.53 -2.93 8.52
C GLY A 145 -7.74 -2.03 8.31
N ASP A 146 -8.60 -1.99 9.34
CA ASP A 146 -9.76 -1.10 9.39
C ASP A 146 -9.31 0.36 9.28
N ARG A 147 -10.14 1.17 8.61
CA ARG A 147 -9.90 2.60 8.42
C ARG A 147 -11.20 3.35 8.22
N PHE A 148 -11.22 4.63 8.53
CA PHE A 148 -12.38 5.48 8.29
C PHE A 148 -12.30 6.14 6.91
N ALA A 149 -13.44 6.29 6.26
CA ALA A 149 -13.54 7.00 4.98
C ALA A 149 -13.71 8.52 5.17
N LEU A 150 -14.18 8.96 6.36
CA LEU A 150 -14.40 10.35 6.70
C LEU A 150 -13.68 10.69 8.00
N ILE A 151 -13.33 11.98 8.17
CA ILE A 151 -12.65 12.50 9.37
C ILE A 151 -13.52 12.43 10.63
N SER A 152 -14.85 12.38 10.49
CA SER A 152 -15.81 12.23 11.62
C SER A 152 -15.62 10.90 12.37
N ASN A 153 -14.94 9.93 11.80
CA ASN A 153 -14.68 8.60 12.35
C ASN A 153 -15.94 7.86 12.86
N ASN A 154 -17.08 8.11 12.22
CA ASN A 154 -18.31 7.38 12.52
C ASN A 154 -18.21 5.92 12.08
N LYS A 155 -18.83 5.00 12.84
CA LYS A 155 -18.83 3.56 12.50
C LYS A 155 -19.44 3.26 11.12
N GLU A 156 -20.41 4.05 10.69
CA GLU A 156 -21.05 3.95 9.36
C GLU A 156 -20.07 4.24 8.20
N ASP A 157 -19.00 4.99 8.48
CA ASP A 157 -17.96 5.38 7.53
C ASP A 157 -16.71 4.50 7.62
N MET A 158 -16.74 3.47 8.47
CA MET A 158 -15.64 2.54 8.61
C MET A 158 -15.60 1.56 7.43
N LEU A 159 -14.42 1.42 6.85
CA LEU A 159 -14.06 0.37 5.91
C LEU A 159 -13.37 -0.75 6.67
N GLY A 160 -13.93 -1.95 6.62
CA GLY A 160 -13.38 -3.13 7.29
C GLY A 160 -12.00 -3.53 6.74
N ALA A 161 -11.24 -4.23 7.56
CA ALA A 161 -9.98 -4.83 7.15
C ALA A 161 -10.19 -5.83 6.01
N TRP A 162 -9.20 -5.97 5.15
CA TRP A 162 -9.23 -6.92 4.05
C TRP A 162 -7.83 -7.49 3.77
N GLN A 163 -7.82 -8.62 3.09
CA GLN A 163 -6.60 -9.24 2.61
C GLN A 163 -6.83 -9.92 1.26
N THR A 164 -5.78 -9.97 0.45
CA THR A 164 -5.76 -10.70 -0.82
C THR A 164 -4.52 -11.56 -0.92
N VAL A 165 -4.63 -12.66 -1.66
CA VAL A 165 -3.52 -13.52 -2.04
C VAL A 165 -3.53 -13.68 -3.54
N ASP A 166 -2.37 -13.43 -4.17
CA ASP A 166 -2.17 -13.61 -5.60
C ASP A 166 -1.13 -14.70 -5.83
N LEU A 167 -1.32 -15.49 -6.90
CA LEU A 167 -0.39 -16.53 -7.32
C LEU A 167 0.00 -16.30 -8.78
N LYS A 168 1.29 -16.45 -9.06
CA LYS A 168 1.85 -16.34 -10.41
C LYS A 168 2.83 -17.48 -10.66
N LEU A 169 2.49 -18.35 -11.60
CA LEU A 169 3.34 -19.44 -12.04
C LEU A 169 3.95 -19.12 -13.41
N ASN A 170 5.26 -19.14 -13.48
CA ASN A 170 6.01 -18.95 -14.72
C ASN A 170 6.73 -20.25 -15.09
N LYS A 171 6.82 -20.52 -16.41
CA LYS A 171 7.73 -21.50 -16.98
C LYS A 171 8.46 -20.90 -18.16
N ARG A 172 9.78 -20.99 -18.13
CA ARG A 172 10.65 -20.61 -19.24
C ARG A 172 11.16 -21.84 -19.94
N PHE A 173 10.96 -21.90 -21.25
CA PHE A 173 11.47 -22.92 -22.14
C PHE A 173 12.61 -22.32 -22.98
N ALA A 174 13.78 -22.95 -22.96
CA ALA A 174 14.88 -22.61 -23.87
C ALA A 174 14.73 -23.40 -25.19
N ILE A 175 14.65 -22.69 -26.30
CA ILE A 175 14.48 -23.28 -27.64
C ILE A 175 15.64 -22.80 -28.53
N GLY A 176 16.77 -23.49 -28.46
CA GLY A 176 18.00 -23.07 -29.13
C GLY A 176 18.48 -21.70 -28.58
N ARG A 177 18.52 -20.68 -29.46
CA ARG A 177 18.87 -19.29 -29.09
C ARG A 177 17.66 -18.46 -28.63
N GLN A 178 16.49 -19.03 -28.71
CA GLN A 178 15.23 -18.37 -28.38
C GLN A 178 14.70 -18.84 -27.02
N SER A 179 13.79 -18.10 -26.43
CA SER A 179 13.08 -18.52 -25.23
C SER A 179 11.59 -18.24 -25.33
N LEU A 180 10.80 -19.17 -24.83
CA LEU A 180 9.35 -19.03 -24.63
C LEU A 180 9.08 -18.99 -23.13
N GLN A 181 8.42 -17.94 -22.66
CA GLN A 181 7.95 -17.83 -21.28
C GLN A 181 6.44 -17.86 -21.26
N THR A 182 5.89 -18.78 -20.47
CA THR A 182 4.45 -18.87 -20.22
C THR A 182 4.20 -18.51 -18.77
N THR A 183 3.22 -17.63 -18.54
CA THR A 183 2.84 -17.15 -17.20
C THR A 183 1.35 -17.33 -17.00
N ILE A 184 0.97 -17.98 -15.89
CA ILE A 184 -0.42 -18.07 -15.40
C ILE A 184 -0.48 -17.28 -14.10
N GLU A 185 -1.42 -16.33 -14.03
CA GLU A 185 -1.67 -15.51 -12.87
C GLU A 185 -3.10 -15.76 -12.35
N CYS A 186 -3.23 -15.91 -11.05
CA CYS A 186 -4.51 -15.92 -10.35
C CYS A 186 -4.48 -14.82 -9.30
N ASN A 187 -5.16 -13.71 -9.57
CA ASN A 187 -5.25 -12.61 -8.63
C ASN A 187 -6.46 -12.79 -7.71
N ASN A 188 -6.29 -12.43 -6.42
CA ASN A 188 -7.30 -12.55 -5.39
C ASN A 188 -7.89 -13.98 -5.31
N ILE A 189 -7.00 -15.00 -5.14
CA ILE A 189 -7.40 -16.42 -5.11
C ILE A 189 -8.45 -16.72 -4.03
N THR A 190 -8.40 -15.99 -2.92
CA THR A 190 -9.37 -16.08 -1.81
C THR A 190 -10.74 -15.51 -2.16
N ASN A 191 -10.85 -14.81 -3.31
CA ASN A 191 -12.06 -14.11 -3.75
C ASN A 191 -12.60 -13.13 -2.69
N SER A 192 -11.68 -12.44 -2.00
CA SER A 192 -12.02 -11.43 -1.00
C SER A 192 -12.77 -10.27 -1.67
N ARG A 193 -13.95 -9.97 -1.15
CA ARG A 193 -14.72 -8.79 -1.57
C ARG A 193 -14.38 -7.64 -0.65
N HIS A 194 -13.80 -6.58 -1.19
CA HIS A 194 -13.35 -5.44 -0.40
C HIS A 194 -13.43 -4.15 -1.20
N GLU A 195 -13.38 -3.04 -0.47
CA GLU A 195 -13.31 -1.70 -1.02
C GLU A 195 -12.02 -1.03 -0.55
N VAL A 196 -11.23 -0.51 -1.47
CA VAL A 196 -10.07 0.36 -1.14
C VAL A 196 -10.58 1.76 -0.85
N VAL A 197 -11.50 2.23 -1.65
CA VAL A 197 -12.24 3.49 -1.48
C VAL A 197 -13.72 3.15 -1.27
N LYS A 198 -14.37 3.81 -0.32
CA LYS A 198 -15.79 3.57 0.01
C LYS A 198 -16.66 3.65 -1.24
N ARG A 199 -17.51 2.64 -1.47
CA ARG A 199 -18.39 2.46 -2.63
C ARG A 199 -17.68 2.17 -3.96
N TYR A 200 -16.39 1.83 -3.93
CA TYR A 200 -15.64 1.37 -5.09
C TYR A 200 -15.16 -0.07 -4.85
N PRO A 201 -15.98 -1.08 -5.18
CA PRO A 201 -15.60 -2.46 -4.98
C PRO A 201 -14.44 -2.85 -5.89
N MET A 202 -13.50 -3.59 -5.33
CA MET A 202 -12.36 -4.12 -6.06
C MET A 202 -12.73 -5.42 -6.77
N PRO A 203 -12.04 -5.76 -7.88
CA PRO A 203 -12.28 -7.00 -8.61
C PRO A 203 -12.12 -8.23 -7.72
N GLY A 204 -13.03 -9.19 -7.87
CA GLY A 204 -12.87 -10.51 -7.28
C GLY A 204 -11.77 -11.32 -7.97
N ARG A 205 -11.72 -12.62 -7.69
CA ARG A 205 -10.76 -13.54 -8.31
C ARG A 205 -10.80 -13.46 -9.83
N ASN A 206 -9.62 -13.31 -10.43
CA ASN A 206 -9.47 -13.28 -11.88
C ASN A 206 -8.20 -14.01 -12.31
N TRP A 207 -8.18 -14.44 -13.57
CA TRP A 207 -7.11 -15.23 -14.18
C TRP A 207 -6.54 -14.50 -15.38
N LYS A 208 -5.23 -14.61 -15.56
CA LYS A 208 -4.55 -14.07 -16.72
C LYS A 208 -3.52 -15.10 -17.23
N LEU A 209 -3.51 -15.32 -18.53
CA LEU A 209 -2.51 -16.11 -19.24
C LEU A 209 -1.68 -15.17 -20.11
N SER A 210 -0.36 -15.26 -20.02
CA SER A 210 0.57 -14.49 -20.84
C SER A 210 1.59 -15.43 -21.48
N VAL A 211 1.91 -15.19 -22.74
CA VAL A 211 2.95 -15.92 -23.49
C VAL A 211 3.88 -14.88 -24.10
N GLN A 212 5.17 -14.99 -23.82
CA GLN A 212 6.21 -14.11 -24.32
C GLN A 212 7.26 -14.92 -25.08
N TRP A 213 7.52 -14.52 -26.31
CA TRP A 213 8.57 -15.08 -27.14
C TRP A 213 9.74 -14.09 -27.25
N SER A 214 10.96 -14.56 -27.04
CA SER A 214 12.20 -13.77 -27.16
C SER A 214 13.19 -14.49 -28.07
N TRP A 215 13.75 -13.77 -29.06
CA TRP A 215 14.74 -14.25 -30.04
C TRP A 215 16.08 -13.53 -29.84
#